data_c220316e5bc2a7f8482f201ef97f4c50
#
_entry.id   c220316e5bc2a7f8482f201ef97f4c50
#
_cell.length_a   1.000
_cell.length_b   1.000
_cell.length_c   1.000
_cell.angle_alpha   90.00
_cell.angle_beta   90.00
_cell.angle_gamma   90.00
#
_symmetry.space_group_name_H-M   'P 1'
#
loop_
_entity.id
_entity.type
_entity.pdbx_description
1 polymer ?
#
loop_
_entity_poly.entity_id
_entity_poly.type
_entity_poly.pdbx_seq_one_letter_code
_entity_poly.pdbx_strand_id
1 'polypeptide(L)'
;MNSFLQQMLGQHNFHKCDEHLELWGGDGNEFFLIQEYNREDFKSSSEGGEDFFTCEQTNKLISCFEKLNDNKIKKNTSLFVTIKVDELKQSYESLRSMIMKVEEDEYYFRKYVILYTEEGLSRLNSNIEDLLNYIQSTSPEGEYLFDKFESDMFFDTSYFIAMQLIIKLPFVSLHHSDNHFEIVENKIQSRIEMEGLNDHKKQVDDIL
;
A
#
# COMPACT_ATOMS: atom_id res chain seq x y z
N MET A 1 1.87 -12.51 -6.35
CA MET A 1 1.71 -11.55 -5.22
C MET A 1 1.38 -12.26 -3.90
N ASN A 2 0.45 -13.19 -3.85
CA ASN A 2 0.03 -13.82 -2.58
C ASN A 2 1.19 -14.41 -1.77
N SER A 3 2.05 -15.23 -2.38
CA SER A 3 3.23 -15.79 -1.69
C SER A 3 4.19 -14.71 -1.16
N PHE A 4 4.31 -13.60 -1.87
CA PHE A 4 5.14 -12.47 -1.47
C PHE A 4 4.58 -11.80 -0.20
N LEU A 5 3.28 -11.50 -0.17
CA LEU A 5 2.62 -10.94 1.01
C LEU A 5 2.63 -11.92 2.20
N GLN A 6 2.43 -13.22 1.96
CA GLN A 6 2.50 -14.26 2.99
C GLN A 6 3.90 -14.33 3.63
N GLN A 7 4.97 -14.21 2.83
CA GLN A 7 6.34 -14.14 3.36
C GLN A 7 6.55 -12.89 4.20
N MET A 8 6.07 -11.73 3.75
CA MET A 8 6.15 -10.48 4.52
C MET A 8 5.41 -10.62 5.87
N LEU A 9 4.18 -11.14 5.85
CA LEU A 9 3.42 -11.38 7.08
C LEU A 9 4.16 -12.33 8.03
N GLY A 10 4.71 -13.44 7.52
CA GLY A 10 5.47 -14.39 8.32
C GLY A 10 6.72 -13.79 8.97
N GLN A 11 7.43 -12.89 8.30
CA GLN A 11 8.58 -12.16 8.85
C GLN A 11 8.18 -11.21 10.00
N HIS A 12 6.92 -10.77 10.04
CA HIS A 12 6.36 -9.89 11.08
C HIS A 12 5.52 -10.64 12.12
N ASN A 13 5.78 -11.94 12.32
CA ASN A 13 5.13 -12.79 13.32
C ASN A 13 3.61 -12.96 13.12
N PHE A 14 3.11 -12.77 11.91
CA PHE A 14 1.75 -13.18 11.57
C PHE A 14 1.75 -14.64 11.14
N HIS A 15 0.76 -15.37 11.62
CA HIS A 15 0.59 -16.80 11.34
C HIS A 15 -0.77 -17.05 10.74
N LYS A 16 -0.90 -18.10 9.94
CA LYS A 16 -2.17 -18.51 9.37
C LYS A 16 -3.09 -19.04 10.50
N CYS A 17 -4.19 -18.35 10.75
CA CYS A 17 -5.15 -18.66 11.82
C CYS A 17 -6.32 -19.51 11.34
N ASP A 18 -6.67 -19.41 10.06
CA ASP A 18 -7.74 -20.17 9.41
C ASP A 18 -7.31 -20.57 8.01
N GLU A 19 -7.38 -21.88 7.72
CA GLU A 19 -6.95 -22.41 6.42
C GLU A 19 -7.98 -22.18 5.32
N HIS A 20 -9.27 -22.12 5.66
CA HIS A 20 -10.35 -21.97 4.67
C HIS A 20 -10.45 -20.54 4.15
N LEU A 21 -10.19 -19.55 5.04
CA LEU A 21 -10.22 -18.14 4.69
C LEU A 21 -8.86 -17.56 4.32
N GLU A 22 -7.77 -18.34 4.50
CA GLU A 22 -6.41 -17.79 4.40
C GLU A 22 -6.21 -16.56 5.30
N LEU A 23 -6.81 -16.62 6.49
CA LEU A 23 -6.74 -15.56 7.50
C LEU A 23 -5.40 -15.63 8.24
N TRP A 24 -4.71 -14.52 8.29
CA TRP A 24 -3.45 -14.33 9.01
C TRP A 24 -3.67 -13.46 10.23
N GLY A 25 -3.11 -13.82 11.37
CA GLY A 25 -3.17 -13.05 12.61
C GLY A 25 -1.88 -13.20 13.39
N GLY A 26 -1.56 -12.21 14.22
CA GLY A 26 -0.40 -12.19 15.10
C GLY A 26 -0.80 -12.05 16.56
N ASP A 27 0.17 -11.77 17.43
CA ASP A 27 -0.04 -11.53 18.87
C ASP A 27 -0.84 -10.24 19.14
N GLY A 28 -0.97 -9.39 18.14
CA GLY A 28 -1.76 -8.16 18.19
C GLY A 28 -3.25 -8.37 17.95
N ASN A 29 -3.91 -7.28 17.60
CA ASN A 29 -5.33 -7.26 17.27
C ASN A 29 -5.58 -7.12 15.77
N GLU A 30 -4.57 -7.32 14.92
CA GLU A 30 -4.66 -7.14 13.49
C GLU A 30 -4.74 -8.49 12.79
N PHE A 31 -5.62 -8.57 11.81
CA PHE A 31 -5.83 -9.74 10.99
C PHE A 31 -5.82 -9.35 9.51
N PHE A 32 -5.34 -10.26 8.67
CA PHE A 32 -5.18 -10.02 7.25
C PHE A 32 -5.76 -11.16 6.42
N LEU A 33 -6.47 -10.80 5.39
CA LEU A 33 -6.90 -11.67 4.30
C LEU A 33 -6.15 -11.26 3.04
N ILE A 34 -5.74 -12.22 2.22
CA ILE A 34 -5.09 -11.97 0.94
C ILE A 34 -5.91 -12.65 -0.14
N GLN A 35 -6.39 -11.88 -1.12
CA GLN A 35 -7.17 -12.40 -2.23
C GLN A 35 -6.70 -11.82 -3.55
N GLU A 36 -6.48 -12.67 -4.53
CA GLU A 36 -6.16 -12.25 -5.89
C GLU A 36 -7.43 -12.21 -6.73
N TYR A 37 -7.67 -11.07 -7.38
CA TYR A 37 -8.82 -10.82 -8.24
C TYR A 37 -8.40 -10.68 -9.69
N ASN A 38 -9.31 -10.99 -10.60
CA ASN A 38 -9.10 -10.72 -12.00
C ASN A 38 -9.37 -9.24 -12.29
N ARG A 39 -8.73 -8.73 -13.34
CA ARG A 39 -8.97 -7.36 -13.80
C ARG A 39 -10.44 -7.09 -14.14
N GLU A 40 -11.14 -8.11 -14.64
CA GLU A 40 -12.54 -8.06 -15.03
C GLU A 40 -13.46 -7.73 -13.85
N ASP A 41 -13.15 -8.20 -12.65
CA ASP A 41 -13.91 -7.93 -11.41
C ASP A 41 -13.85 -6.45 -11.00
N PHE A 42 -12.93 -5.68 -11.61
CA PHE A 42 -12.73 -4.24 -11.35
C PHE A 42 -13.31 -3.34 -12.47
N LYS A 43 -14.06 -3.89 -13.40
CA LYS A 43 -14.78 -3.08 -14.38
C LYS A 43 -15.99 -2.41 -13.75
N SER A 44 -16.37 -1.25 -14.28
CA SER A 44 -17.56 -0.55 -13.82
C SER A 44 -18.82 -1.34 -14.18
N SER A 45 -19.74 -1.47 -13.22
CA SER A 45 -21.07 -2.08 -13.42
C SER A 45 -21.90 -1.42 -14.54
N SER A 46 -21.53 -0.22 -14.98
CA SER A 46 -22.14 0.45 -16.16
C SER A 46 -21.88 -0.28 -17.48
N GLU A 47 -20.92 -1.21 -17.51
CA GLU A 47 -20.59 -2.02 -18.69
C GLU A 47 -21.34 -3.37 -18.73
N GLY A 48 -22.25 -3.62 -17.77
CA GLY A 48 -23.15 -4.77 -17.80
C GLY A 48 -22.53 -6.09 -17.34
N GLY A 49 -21.77 -6.08 -16.25
CA GLY A 49 -21.15 -7.27 -15.64
C GLY A 49 -21.17 -7.20 -14.12
N GLU A 50 -20.71 -8.27 -13.49
CA GLU A 50 -20.39 -8.27 -12.06
C GLU A 50 -19.16 -7.38 -11.82
N ASP A 51 -19.15 -6.64 -10.71
CA ASP A 51 -18.02 -5.87 -10.23
C ASP A 51 -17.44 -6.48 -8.95
N PHE A 52 -16.41 -5.86 -8.37
CA PHE A 52 -15.79 -6.33 -7.14
C PHE A 52 -16.81 -6.61 -6.02
N PHE A 53 -17.85 -5.78 -5.89
CA PHE A 53 -18.84 -5.89 -4.80
C PHE A 53 -19.90 -6.99 -5.04
N THR A 54 -20.10 -7.36 -6.29
CA THR A 54 -21.15 -8.30 -6.71
C THR A 54 -20.61 -9.63 -7.19
N CYS A 55 -19.30 -9.74 -7.47
CA CYS A 55 -18.70 -10.96 -7.96
C CYS A 55 -18.78 -12.12 -6.97
N GLU A 56 -18.80 -13.34 -7.51
CA GLU A 56 -18.95 -14.57 -6.73
C GLU A 56 -17.83 -14.72 -5.68
N GLN A 57 -16.61 -14.32 -6.01
CA GLN A 57 -15.45 -14.41 -5.12
C GLN A 57 -15.64 -13.57 -3.86
N THR A 58 -16.03 -12.30 -4.01
CA THR A 58 -16.30 -11.40 -2.87
C THR A 58 -17.45 -11.91 -2.02
N ASN A 59 -18.56 -12.36 -2.66
CA ASN A 59 -19.71 -12.90 -1.95
C ASN A 59 -19.38 -14.17 -1.15
N LYS A 60 -18.55 -15.06 -1.69
CA LYS A 60 -18.05 -16.25 -0.98
C LYS A 60 -17.17 -15.85 0.21
N LEU A 61 -16.24 -14.92 0.01
CA LEU A 61 -15.35 -14.43 1.06
C LEU A 61 -16.15 -13.85 2.23
N ILE A 62 -17.11 -12.96 1.94
CA ILE A 62 -17.99 -12.35 2.95
C ILE A 62 -18.80 -13.42 3.67
N SER A 63 -19.41 -14.34 2.95
CA SER A 63 -20.22 -15.42 3.54
C SER A 63 -19.41 -16.32 4.49
N CYS A 64 -18.16 -16.59 4.17
CA CYS A 64 -17.26 -17.34 5.06
C CYS A 64 -16.85 -16.51 6.26
N PHE A 65 -16.53 -15.23 6.05
CA PHE A 65 -16.11 -14.31 7.11
C PHE A 65 -17.24 -14.06 8.14
N GLU A 66 -18.48 -13.92 7.69
CA GLU A 66 -19.64 -13.76 8.57
C GLU A 66 -19.87 -14.95 9.51
N LYS A 67 -19.46 -16.15 9.13
CA LYS A 67 -19.55 -17.37 9.96
C LYS A 67 -18.53 -17.41 11.10
N LEU A 68 -17.51 -16.55 11.06
CA LEU A 68 -16.57 -16.43 12.17
C LEU A 68 -17.31 -15.92 13.42
N ASN A 69 -17.12 -16.61 14.53
CA ASN A 69 -17.77 -16.25 15.81
C ASN A 69 -16.94 -15.28 16.67
N ASP A 70 -15.83 -14.76 16.14
CA ASP A 70 -14.93 -13.87 16.85
C ASP A 70 -15.11 -12.41 16.41
N ASN A 71 -15.67 -11.62 17.31
CA ASN A 71 -15.89 -10.19 17.07
C ASN A 71 -14.57 -9.38 17.00
N LYS A 72 -13.48 -9.88 17.61
CA LYS A 72 -12.18 -9.25 17.54
C LYS A 72 -11.63 -9.33 16.12
N ILE A 73 -11.72 -10.51 15.52
CA ILE A 73 -11.34 -10.74 14.12
C ILE A 73 -12.18 -9.85 13.21
N LYS A 74 -13.52 -9.88 13.37
CA LYS A 74 -14.44 -9.13 12.50
C LYS A 74 -14.19 -7.62 12.47
N LYS A 75 -13.72 -7.05 13.58
CA LYS A 75 -13.48 -5.60 13.69
C LYS A 75 -12.10 -5.16 13.23
N ASN A 76 -11.14 -6.08 13.16
CA ASN A 76 -9.74 -5.75 12.98
C ASN A 76 -9.11 -6.47 11.77
N THR A 77 -9.94 -6.90 10.83
CA THR A 77 -9.45 -7.56 9.62
C THR A 77 -9.31 -6.58 8.47
N SER A 78 -8.17 -6.63 7.81
CA SER A 78 -7.88 -5.94 6.56
C SER A 78 -7.79 -6.95 5.41
N LEU A 79 -8.28 -6.57 4.23
CA LEU A 79 -8.22 -7.38 3.02
C LEU A 79 -7.22 -6.78 2.03
N PHE A 80 -6.19 -7.52 1.71
CA PHE A 80 -5.32 -7.23 0.58
C PHE A 80 -5.93 -7.80 -0.70
N VAL A 81 -6.33 -6.91 -1.57
CA VAL A 81 -6.88 -7.21 -2.89
C VAL A 81 -5.75 -7.06 -3.90
N THR A 82 -5.25 -8.15 -4.43
CA THR A 82 -4.17 -8.12 -5.40
C THR A 82 -4.69 -8.33 -6.82
N ILE A 83 -4.21 -7.54 -7.78
CA ILE A 83 -4.63 -7.64 -9.18
C ILE A 83 -3.38 -7.72 -10.05
N LYS A 84 -3.24 -8.85 -10.74
CA LYS A 84 -2.20 -9.01 -11.73
C LYS A 84 -2.59 -8.28 -13.01
N VAL A 85 -1.67 -7.49 -13.55
CA VAL A 85 -1.85 -6.76 -14.80
C VAL A 85 -0.63 -6.92 -15.70
N ASP A 86 -0.82 -6.77 -17.01
CA ASP A 86 0.29 -6.83 -17.98
C ASP A 86 1.04 -5.51 -18.05
N GLU A 87 0.33 -4.40 -17.96
CA GLU A 87 0.88 -3.04 -17.99
C GLU A 87 0.28 -2.18 -16.87
N LEU A 88 1.15 -1.66 -15.99
CA LEU A 88 0.73 -0.95 -14.78
C LEU A 88 0.04 0.37 -15.07
N LYS A 89 0.66 1.24 -15.88
CA LYS A 89 0.15 2.60 -16.12
C LYS A 89 -1.26 2.58 -16.70
N GLN A 90 -1.45 1.89 -17.80
CA GLN A 90 -2.74 1.80 -18.48
C GLN A 90 -3.80 1.13 -17.60
N SER A 91 -3.39 0.07 -16.87
CA SER A 91 -4.30 -0.63 -15.97
C SER A 91 -4.71 0.25 -14.80
N TYR A 92 -3.76 0.95 -14.16
CA TYR A 92 -4.05 1.88 -13.07
C TYR A 92 -5.01 2.99 -13.52
N GLU A 93 -4.74 3.64 -14.65
CA GLU A 93 -5.60 4.70 -15.19
C GLU A 93 -7.03 4.19 -15.45
N SER A 94 -7.17 2.99 -16.03
CA SER A 94 -8.48 2.40 -16.34
C SER A 94 -9.24 1.91 -15.10
N LEU A 95 -8.56 1.43 -14.07
CA LEU A 95 -9.15 0.87 -12.87
C LEU A 95 -9.25 1.86 -11.70
N ARG A 96 -8.64 3.03 -11.80
CA ARG A 96 -8.50 4.00 -10.71
C ARG A 96 -9.82 4.29 -9.98
N SER A 97 -10.89 4.52 -10.72
CA SER A 97 -12.20 4.84 -10.12
C SER A 97 -12.74 3.67 -9.28
N MET A 98 -12.55 2.43 -9.74
CA MET A 98 -13.00 1.25 -9.00
C MET A 98 -12.08 0.96 -7.81
N ILE A 99 -10.76 1.13 -7.97
CA ILE A 99 -9.79 1.00 -6.88
C ILE A 99 -10.17 1.93 -5.73
N MET A 100 -10.42 3.21 -6.02
CA MET A 100 -10.84 4.19 -5.01
C MET A 100 -12.14 3.76 -4.31
N LYS A 101 -13.15 3.32 -5.07
CA LYS A 101 -14.42 2.84 -4.49
C LYS A 101 -14.22 1.64 -3.56
N VAL A 102 -13.34 0.72 -3.93
CA VAL A 102 -13.04 -0.48 -3.14
C VAL A 102 -12.30 -0.10 -1.85
N GLU A 103 -11.33 0.81 -1.93
CA GLU A 103 -10.55 1.25 -0.77
C GLU A 103 -11.35 2.17 0.17
N GLU A 104 -12.29 2.95 -0.35
CA GLU A 104 -13.19 3.82 0.43
C GLU A 104 -14.33 3.04 1.10
N ASP A 105 -14.64 1.82 0.63
CA ASP A 105 -15.68 0.99 1.22
C ASP A 105 -15.21 0.33 2.51
N GLU A 106 -15.84 0.67 3.64
CA GLU A 106 -15.51 0.17 4.97
C GLU A 106 -16.33 -1.06 5.38
N TYR A 107 -17.24 -1.57 4.53
CA TYR A 107 -18.05 -2.74 4.85
C TYR A 107 -17.18 -3.99 4.98
N TYR A 108 -17.37 -4.75 6.04
CA TYR A 108 -16.69 -5.98 6.44
C TYR A 108 -15.21 -5.81 6.77
N PHE A 109 -14.38 -5.24 5.86
CA PHE A 109 -12.94 -5.11 6.01
C PHE A 109 -12.47 -3.75 5.52
N ARG A 110 -11.36 -3.27 6.08
CA ARG A 110 -10.55 -2.27 5.41
C ARG A 110 -9.86 -2.94 4.21
N LYS A 111 -9.93 -2.35 3.04
CA LYS A 111 -9.42 -2.94 1.80
C LYS A 111 -8.21 -2.15 1.30
N TYR A 112 -7.20 -2.88 0.83
CA TYR A 112 -6.01 -2.32 0.21
C TYR A 112 -5.81 -2.98 -1.13
N VAL A 113 -5.93 -2.23 -2.23
CA VAL A 113 -5.79 -2.75 -3.58
C VAL A 113 -4.35 -2.57 -4.05
N ILE A 114 -3.71 -3.66 -4.48
CA ILE A 114 -2.34 -3.69 -4.97
C ILE A 114 -2.32 -4.18 -6.42
N LEU A 115 -1.94 -3.30 -7.34
CA LEU A 115 -1.69 -3.68 -8.73
C LEU A 115 -0.24 -4.12 -8.89
N TYR A 116 -0.01 -5.20 -9.62
CA TYR A 116 1.34 -5.68 -9.88
C TYR A 116 1.49 -6.34 -11.25
N THR A 117 2.70 -6.30 -11.79
CA THR A 117 3.13 -7.16 -12.90
C THR A 117 4.06 -8.24 -12.36
N GLU A 118 4.11 -9.39 -13.03
CA GLU A 118 5.06 -10.46 -12.64
C GLU A 118 6.51 -9.99 -12.73
N GLU A 119 6.85 -9.29 -13.79
CA GLU A 119 8.21 -8.78 -13.99
C GLU A 119 8.60 -7.81 -12.88
N GLY A 120 7.75 -6.81 -12.58
CA GLY A 120 8.04 -5.83 -11.53
C GLY A 120 8.16 -6.48 -10.15
N LEU A 121 7.28 -7.43 -9.83
CA LEU A 121 7.32 -8.14 -8.57
C LEU A 121 8.56 -9.03 -8.43
N SER A 122 9.01 -9.68 -9.52
CA SER A 122 10.16 -10.59 -9.50
C SER A 122 11.49 -9.92 -9.16
N ARG A 123 11.56 -8.59 -9.29
CA ARG A 123 12.75 -7.79 -8.95
C ARG A 123 12.78 -7.36 -7.49
N LEU A 124 11.69 -7.58 -6.74
CA LEU A 124 11.58 -7.16 -5.34
C LEU A 124 11.89 -8.32 -4.40
N ASN A 125 12.44 -7.97 -3.24
CA ASN A 125 12.56 -8.87 -2.11
C ASN A 125 11.36 -8.67 -1.17
N SER A 126 10.84 -9.76 -0.59
CA SER A 126 9.74 -9.72 0.38
C SER A 126 10.16 -9.20 1.76
N ASN A 127 11.43 -8.89 1.98
CA ASN A 127 11.89 -8.27 3.21
C ASN A 127 11.57 -6.77 3.23
N ILE A 128 10.96 -6.29 4.32
CA ILE A 128 10.55 -4.88 4.43
C ILE A 128 11.74 -3.93 4.47
N GLU A 129 12.84 -4.30 5.14
CA GLU A 129 14.03 -3.48 5.17
C GLU A 129 14.64 -3.30 3.77
N ASP A 130 14.63 -4.37 2.97
CA ASP A 130 15.10 -4.31 1.58
C ASP A 130 14.20 -3.41 0.72
N LEU A 131 12.87 -3.48 0.92
CA LEU A 131 11.92 -2.58 0.25
C LEU A 131 12.12 -1.12 0.67
N LEU A 132 12.29 -0.86 1.96
CA LEU A 132 12.57 0.48 2.47
C LEU A 132 13.89 1.03 1.92
N ASN A 133 14.94 0.23 1.91
CA ASN A 133 16.22 0.60 1.33
C ASN A 133 16.10 0.88 -0.17
N TYR A 134 15.31 0.07 -0.89
CA TYR A 134 15.07 0.27 -2.32
C TYR A 134 14.35 1.59 -2.59
N ILE A 135 13.28 1.93 -1.89
CA ILE A 135 12.56 3.18 -2.11
C ILE A 135 13.37 4.44 -1.73
N GLN A 136 14.35 4.30 -0.82
CA GLN A 136 15.25 5.38 -0.41
C GLN A 136 16.53 5.46 -1.25
N SER A 137 16.73 4.54 -2.17
CA SER A 137 17.95 4.46 -2.96
C SER A 137 18.03 5.56 -4.02
N THR A 138 19.25 5.72 -4.55
CA THR A 138 19.54 6.62 -5.67
C THR A 138 19.75 5.83 -6.95
N SER A 139 19.45 6.46 -8.08
CA SER A 139 19.79 5.94 -9.40
C SER A 139 21.33 5.95 -9.61
N PRO A 140 21.86 5.26 -10.63
CA PRO A 140 23.27 5.32 -10.99
C PRO A 140 23.79 6.73 -11.23
N GLU A 141 22.92 7.66 -11.62
CA GLU A 141 23.22 9.07 -11.86
C GLU A 141 23.22 9.91 -10.57
N GLY A 142 22.87 9.31 -9.42
CA GLY A 142 22.86 9.95 -8.11
C GLY A 142 21.56 10.68 -7.76
N GLU A 143 20.50 10.57 -8.56
CA GLU A 143 19.18 11.10 -8.24
C GLU A 143 18.42 10.15 -7.33
N TYR A 144 17.68 10.65 -6.34
CA TYR A 144 16.80 9.82 -5.54
C TYR A 144 15.69 9.23 -6.40
N LEU A 145 15.43 7.93 -6.24
CA LEU A 145 14.34 7.27 -6.96
C LEU A 145 12.97 7.84 -6.59
N PHE A 146 12.84 8.36 -5.37
CA PHE A 146 11.63 9.05 -4.94
C PHE A 146 11.35 10.33 -5.75
N ASP A 147 12.38 11.13 -6.07
CA ASP A 147 12.22 12.35 -6.88
C ASP A 147 11.77 12.00 -8.31
N LYS A 148 12.28 10.87 -8.86
CA LYS A 148 11.80 10.33 -10.14
C LYS A 148 10.34 9.90 -10.07
N PHE A 149 9.95 9.25 -8.98
CA PHE A 149 8.57 8.82 -8.75
C PHE A 149 7.60 9.99 -8.62
N GLU A 150 7.99 11.07 -7.96
CA GLU A 150 7.16 12.29 -7.90
C GLU A 150 6.95 12.92 -9.29
N SER A 151 7.95 12.84 -10.18
CA SER A 151 7.83 13.36 -11.53
C SER A 151 7.07 12.44 -12.49
N ASP A 152 7.27 11.13 -12.39
CA ASP A 152 6.55 10.08 -13.12
C ASP A 152 6.35 8.85 -12.23
N MET A 153 5.16 8.68 -11.71
CA MET A 153 4.80 7.57 -10.82
C MET A 153 5.06 6.18 -11.44
N PHE A 154 5.12 6.09 -12.75
CA PHE A 154 5.31 4.85 -13.49
C PHE A 154 6.71 4.69 -14.13
N PHE A 155 7.69 5.51 -13.73
CA PHE A 155 9.05 5.47 -14.28
C PHE A 155 9.71 4.09 -14.12
N ASP A 156 9.37 3.36 -13.03
CA ASP A 156 9.83 2.01 -12.76
C ASP A 156 8.71 1.19 -12.12
N THR A 157 8.37 0.06 -12.74
CA THR A 157 7.29 -0.83 -12.33
C THR A 157 7.52 -1.43 -10.95
N SER A 158 8.76 -1.83 -10.65
CA SER A 158 9.12 -2.41 -9.35
C SER A 158 9.04 -1.38 -8.24
N TYR A 159 9.46 -0.15 -8.54
CA TYR A 159 9.38 0.96 -7.60
C TYR A 159 7.92 1.30 -7.25
N PHE A 160 7.05 1.37 -8.26
CA PHE A 160 5.62 1.58 -8.04
C PHE A 160 5.00 0.49 -7.14
N ILE A 161 5.35 -0.79 -7.38
CA ILE A 161 4.86 -1.90 -6.55
C ILE A 161 5.39 -1.77 -5.11
N ALA A 162 6.69 -1.48 -4.94
CA ALA A 162 7.30 -1.28 -3.63
C ALA A 162 6.64 -0.14 -2.85
N MET A 163 6.37 0.99 -3.51
CA MET A 163 5.66 2.13 -2.91
C MET A 163 4.23 1.76 -2.47
N GLN A 164 3.47 1.02 -3.30
CA GLN A 164 2.14 0.55 -2.88
C GLN A 164 2.22 -0.34 -1.63
N LEU A 165 3.19 -1.27 -1.58
CA LEU A 165 3.38 -2.16 -0.46
C LEU A 165 3.69 -1.38 0.82
N ILE A 166 4.67 -0.48 0.79
CA ILE A 166 5.07 0.29 1.96
C ILE A 166 3.95 1.19 2.48
N ILE A 167 3.20 1.84 1.59
CA ILE A 167 2.11 2.75 1.98
C ILE A 167 0.88 1.99 2.51
N LYS A 168 0.58 0.81 1.94
CA LYS A 168 -0.66 0.08 2.21
C LYS A 168 -0.54 -1.03 3.25
N LEU A 169 0.67 -1.38 3.69
CA LEU A 169 0.88 -2.36 4.73
C LEU A 169 0.84 -1.68 6.12
N PRO A 170 -0.23 -1.87 6.91
CA PRO A 170 -0.43 -1.12 8.15
C PRO A 170 0.59 -1.48 9.26
N PHE A 171 1.27 -2.61 9.14
CA PHE A 171 2.30 -3.04 10.08
C PHE A 171 3.72 -2.54 9.71
N VAL A 172 3.87 -1.84 8.60
CA VAL A 172 5.13 -1.19 8.24
C VAL A 172 5.20 0.14 8.96
N SER A 173 5.97 0.19 10.04
CA SER A 173 6.31 1.46 10.67
C SER A 173 7.46 2.10 9.91
N LEU A 174 7.20 3.25 9.33
CA LEU A 174 8.26 4.14 8.87
C LEU A 174 8.91 4.75 10.13
N HIS A 175 9.82 4.01 10.76
CA HIS A 175 10.66 4.59 11.78
C HIS A 175 11.61 5.56 11.07
N HIS A 176 11.29 6.83 11.15
CA HIS A 176 12.27 7.86 10.83
C HIS A 176 13.39 7.74 11.86
N SER A 177 14.59 7.33 11.43
CA SER A 177 15.77 7.56 12.24
C SER A 177 15.87 9.06 12.51
N ASP A 178 16.28 9.46 13.72
CA ASP A 178 16.43 10.87 14.09
C ASP A 178 17.23 11.68 13.06
N ASN A 179 18.15 11.02 12.34
CA ASN A 179 18.90 11.59 11.22
C ASN A 179 18.01 12.04 10.03
N HIS A 180 16.84 11.48 9.82
CA HIS A 180 15.95 11.90 8.73
C HIS A 180 15.19 13.19 9.08
N PHE A 181 14.83 13.39 10.33
CA PHE A 181 14.27 14.66 10.78
C PHE A 181 15.29 15.78 10.67
N GLU A 182 16.56 15.56 11.03
CA GLU A 182 17.64 16.52 10.84
C GLU A 182 17.82 16.90 9.36
N ILE A 183 17.74 15.95 8.43
CA ILE A 183 17.86 16.21 6.99
C ILE A 183 16.66 17.03 6.48
N VAL A 184 15.44 16.73 6.93
CA VAL A 184 14.23 17.46 6.55
C VAL A 184 14.22 18.85 7.16
N GLU A 185 14.56 19.00 8.45
CA GLU A 185 14.72 20.29 9.09
C GLU A 185 15.78 21.15 8.40
N ASN A 186 16.95 20.61 8.10
CA ASN A 186 18.01 21.31 7.38
C ASN A 186 17.60 21.71 5.96
N LYS A 187 16.84 20.88 5.25
CA LYS A 187 16.27 21.24 3.92
C LYS A 187 15.20 22.32 4.01
N ILE A 188 14.34 22.27 5.02
CA ILE A 188 13.34 23.30 5.26
C ILE A 188 14.04 24.61 5.65
N GLN A 189 15.01 24.56 6.55
CA GLN A 189 15.78 25.70 6.99
C GLN A 189 16.54 26.37 5.83
N SER A 190 17.22 25.57 4.98
CA SER A 190 17.92 26.10 3.81
C SER A 190 16.98 26.70 2.77
N ARG A 191 15.77 26.18 2.60
CA ARG A 191 14.75 26.79 1.73
C ARG A 191 14.20 28.09 2.31
N ILE A 192 13.93 28.15 3.60
CA ILE A 192 13.51 29.38 4.30
C ILE A 192 14.58 30.48 4.13
N GLU A 193 15.86 30.13 4.24
CA GLU A 193 16.98 31.03 4.05
C GLU A 193 17.14 31.50 2.59
N MET A 194 16.99 30.59 1.63
CA MET A 194 17.06 30.94 0.18
C MET A 194 15.88 31.80 -0.28
N GLU A 195 14.69 31.60 0.26
CA GLU A 195 13.49 32.35 -0.12
C GLU A 195 13.33 33.66 0.67
N GLY A 196 14.26 34.02 1.58
CA GLY A 196 14.22 35.26 2.35
C GLY A 196 13.06 35.35 3.35
N LEU A 197 12.46 34.20 3.68
CA LEU A 197 11.27 34.14 4.56
C LEU A 197 11.58 34.35 6.06
N ASN A 198 12.85 34.50 6.43
CA ASN A 198 13.27 34.73 7.81
C ASN A 198 12.71 36.04 8.42
N ASP A 199 12.40 37.03 7.58
CA ASP A 199 11.83 38.30 8.06
C ASP A 199 10.36 38.15 8.54
N HIS A 200 9.64 37.15 8.04
CA HIS A 200 8.27 36.89 8.50
C HIS A 200 8.18 36.16 9.84
N LYS A 201 9.19 35.38 10.21
CA LYS A 201 9.21 34.67 11.50
C LYS A 201 9.37 35.66 12.67
N LYS A 202 10.17 36.70 12.50
CA LYS A 202 10.31 37.76 13.51
C LYS A 202 9.00 38.54 13.73
N GLN A 203 8.20 38.73 12.70
CA GLN A 203 6.91 39.43 12.83
C GLN A 203 5.83 38.61 13.55
N VAL A 204 5.93 37.27 13.54
CA VAL A 204 4.97 36.40 14.25
C VAL A 204 5.33 36.25 15.72
N ASP A 205 6.62 36.18 16.04
CA ASP A 205 7.09 36.09 17.44
C ASP A 205 6.91 37.40 18.22
N ASP A 206 6.80 38.52 17.54
CA ASP A 206 6.50 39.86 18.16
C ASP A 206 4.98 40.10 18.38
N ILE A 207 4.11 39.18 17.94
CA ILE A 207 2.64 39.29 18.06
C ILE A 207 2.08 38.28 19.10
N LEU A 208 2.88 37.34 19.59
CA LEU A 208 2.51 36.38 20.64
C LEU A 208 3.17 36.76 21.98
#